data_950ce96ed080caaf9c204723afc6d556
#
_entry.id   950ce96ed080caaf9c204723afc6d556
#
_cell.length_a   1.000
_cell.length_b   1.000
_cell.length_c   1.000
_cell.angle_alpha   90.00
_cell.angle_beta   90.00
_cell.angle_gamma   90.00
#
_symmetry.space_group_name_H-M   'P 1'
#
loop_
_entity.id
_entity.type
_entity.pdbx_description
1 polymer ?
#
loop_
_entity_poly.entity_id
_entity_poly.type
_entity_poly.pdbx_seq_one_letter_code
_entity_poly.pdbx_strand_id
1 'polypeptide(L)'
;LKSLIADILQRNGWDHRYQEMEVLRCYRDVVGEVIWKKTRESRLQGKTLVLRIDSGPLKQELSYQKTKLMDAINEMMGGESLEKIEVW
;
A
#
# COMPACT_ATOMS: atom_id res chain seq x y z
N LEU A 1 -17.82 5.82 -10.69
CA LEU A 1 -18.23 4.85 -9.67
C LEU A 1 -17.32 4.83 -8.45
N LYS A 2 -15.99 4.81 -8.67
CA LYS A 2 -15.05 4.85 -7.56
C LYS A 2 -15.17 6.11 -6.72
N SER A 3 -15.39 7.26 -7.35
CA SER A 3 -15.51 8.52 -6.63
C SER A 3 -16.79 8.60 -5.81
N LEU A 4 -17.89 8.00 -6.27
CA LEU A 4 -19.13 7.94 -5.51
C LEU A 4 -19.00 7.05 -4.29
N ILE A 5 -18.33 5.92 -4.43
CA ILE A 5 -18.08 5.00 -3.32
C ILE A 5 -17.17 5.67 -2.29
N ALA A 6 -16.12 6.36 -2.74
CA ALA A 6 -15.22 7.07 -1.86
C ALA A 6 -15.95 8.16 -1.06
N ASP A 7 -16.84 8.91 -1.71
CA ASP A 7 -17.63 9.93 -1.04
C ASP A 7 -18.53 9.35 0.04
N ILE A 8 -19.18 8.23 -0.25
CA ILE A 8 -20.04 7.54 0.72
C ILE A 8 -19.23 7.03 1.90
N LEU A 9 -18.06 6.46 1.65
CA LEU A 9 -17.19 5.93 2.70
C LEU A 9 -16.64 7.04 3.59
N GLN A 10 -16.28 8.18 3.02
CA GLN A 10 -15.85 9.34 3.79
C GLN A 10 -16.92 9.82 4.75
N ARG A 11 -18.14 9.91 4.26
CA ARG A 11 -19.28 10.37 5.07
C ARG A 11 -19.57 9.44 6.24
N ASN A 12 -19.29 8.15 6.09
CA ASN A 12 -19.58 7.13 7.09
C ASN A 12 -18.37 6.78 7.95
N GLY A 13 -17.23 7.42 7.76
CA GLY A 13 -16.03 7.16 8.52
C GLY A 13 -15.32 5.84 8.18
N TRP A 14 -15.69 5.24 7.05
CA TRP A 14 -15.08 3.97 6.60
C TRP A 14 -13.92 4.18 5.63
N ASP A 15 -13.62 5.42 5.32
CA ASP A 15 -12.63 5.82 4.33
C ASP A 15 -11.26 5.18 4.58
N HIS A 16 -10.79 5.23 5.82
CA HIS A 16 -9.47 4.70 6.17
C HIS A 16 -9.37 3.20 5.94
N ARG A 17 -10.37 2.43 6.32
CA ARG A 17 -10.37 0.98 6.11
C ARG A 17 -10.41 0.61 4.64
N TYR A 18 -11.24 1.31 3.89
CA TYR A 18 -11.34 1.08 2.44
C TYR A 18 -10.01 1.40 1.77
N GLN A 19 -9.41 2.53 2.12
CA GLN A 19 -8.12 2.93 1.60
C GLN A 19 -7.04 1.91 1.92
N GLU A 20 -7.00 1.43 3.15
CA GLU A 20 -6.04 0.42 3.55
C GLU A 20 -6.18 -0.84 2.70
N MET A 21 -7.38 -1.35 2.55
CA MET A 21 -7.64 -2.55 1.74
C MET A 21 -7.18 -2.36 0.30
N GLU A 22 -7.51 -1.23 -0.30
CA GLU A 22 -7.13 -0.95 -1.68
C GLU A 22 -5.62 -0.80 -1.84
N VAL A 23 -4.97 -0.10 -0.93
CA VAL A 23 -3.51 0.05 -0.96
C VAL A 23 -2.82 -1.29 -0.83
N LEU A 24 -3.26 -2.14 0.10
CA LEU A 24 -2.67 -3.46 0.28
C LEU A 24 -2.88 -4.36 -0.92
N ARG A 25 -4.04 -4.27 -1.55
CA ARG A 25 -4.32 -5.01 -2.77
C ARG A 25 -3.41 -4.56 -3.90
N CYS A 26 -3.23 -3.25 -4.07
CA CYS A 26 -2.33 -2.71 -5.07
C CYS A 26 -0.88 -3.11 -4.80
N TYR A 27 -0.46 -3.09 -3.54
CA TYR A 27 0.86 -3.55 -3.15
C TYR A 27 1.08 -5.00 -3.57
N ARG A 28 0.12 -5.87 -3.26
CA ARG A 28 0.20 -7.26 -3.64
C ARG A 28 0.32 -7.45 -5.15
N ASP A 29 -0.47 -6.71 -5.90
CA ASP A 29 -0.44 -6.79 -7.37
C ASP A 29 0.87 -6.29 -7.94
N VAL A 30 1.45 -5.24 -7.37
CA VAL A 30 2.70 -4.67 -7.85
C VAL A 30 3.90 -5.57 -7.56
N VAL A 31 3.99 -6.09 -6.33
CA VAL A 31 5.16 -6.88 -5.92
C VAL A 31 5.06 -8.37 -6.30
N GLY A 32 3.84 -8.88 -6.48
CA GLY A 32 3.62 -10.28 -6.82
C GLY A 32 3.57 -11.18 -5.59
N GLU A 33 3.19 -12.43 -5.83
CA GLU A 33 2.92 -13.38 -4.75
C GLU A 33 4.14 -13.76 -3.92
N VAL A 34 5.31 -13.85 -4.54
CA VAL A 34 6.53 -14.25 -3.84
C VAL A 34 6.85 -13.25 -2.73
N ILE A 35 6.85 -11.98 -3.06
CA ILE A 35 7.13 -10.91 -2.09
C ILE A 35 5.97 -10.77 -1.11
N TRP A 36 4.74 -10.92 -1.57
CA TRP A 36 3.57 -10.88 -0.71
C TRP A 36 3.65 -11.95 0.39
N LYS A 37 4.06 -13.15 0.03
CA LYS A 37 4.22 -14.26 1.00
C LYS A 37 5.31 -13.99 2.02
N LYS A 38 6.31 -13.19 1.67
CA LYS A 38 7.38 -12.79 2.59
C LYS A 38 7.04 -11.55 3.38
N THR A 39 5.93 -10.92 3.07
CA THR A 39 5.43 -9.76 3.81
C THR A 39 4.66 -10.25 5.02
N ARG A 40 5.29 -10.13 6.17
CA ARG A 40 4.75 -10.64 7.41
C ARG A 40 3.60 -9.80 7.92
N GLU A 41 3.71 -8.50 7.75
CA GLU A 41 2.70 -7.56 8.17
C GLU A 41 2.67 -6.39 7.19
N SER A 42 1.48 -5.91 6.90
CA SER A 42 1.30 -4.75 6.04
C SER A 42 0.10 -3.97 6.53
N ARG A 43 0.26 -2.65 6.67
CA ARG A 43 -0.82 -1.79 7.11
C ARG A 43 -0.61 -0.36 6.65
N LEU A 44 -1.67 0.41 6.67
CA LEU A 44 -1.66 1.81 6.30
C LEU A 44 -1.86 2.66 7.56
N GLN A 45 -0.90 3.54 7.82
CA GLN A 45 -1.00 4.52 8.89
C GLN A 45 -1.02 5.90 8.27
N GLY A 46 -2.21 6.53 8.23
CA GLY A 46 -2.37 7.78 7.52
C GLY A 46 -2.09 7.58 6.04
N LYS A 47 -1.04 8.21 5.54
CA LYS A 47 -0.58 8.04 4.17
C LYS A 47 0.75 7.30 4.07
N THR A 48 1.12 6.58 5.12
CA THR A 48 2.35 5.79 5.18
C THR A 48 2.02 4.31 5.11
N LEU A 49 2.58 3.61 4.13
CA LEU A 49 2.46 2.16 4.04
C LEU A 49 3.58 1.55 4.85
N VAL A 50 3.22 0.80 5.89
CA VAL A 50 4.16 0.13 6.79
C VAL A 50 4.21 -1.35 6.43
N LEU A 51 5.39 -1.84 6.13
CA LEU A 51 5.62 -3.22 5.72
C LEU A 51 6.63 -3.88 6.63
N ARG A 52 6.34 -5.10 7.02
CA ARG A 52 7.28 -5.99 7.72
C ARG A 52 7.65 -7.13 6.80
N ILE A 53 8.91 -7.20 6.44
CA ILE A 53 9.41 -8.20 5.49
C ILE A 53 10.25 -9.23 6.24
N ASP A 54 9.95 -10.51 6.00
CA ASP A 54 10.58 -11.63 6.68
C ASP A 54 11.81 -12.16 5.93
N SER A 55 12.51 -11.28 5.23
CA SER A 55 13.70 -11.62 4.47
C SER A 55 14.60 -10.40 4.38
N GLY A 56 15.83 -10.53 4.87
CA GLY A 56 16.82 -9.46 4.81
C GLY A 56 17.08 -8.95 3.39
N PRO A 57 17.37 -9.84 2.43
CA PRO A 57 17.59 -9.44 1.05
C PRO A 57 16.39 -8.74 0.42
N LEU A 58 15.18 -9.24 0.65
CA LEU A 58 13.96 -8.61 0.12
C LEU A 58 13.70 -7.27 0.76
N LYS A 59 13.94 -7.16 2.06
CA LYS A 59 13.80 -5.91 2.79
C LYS A 59 14.69 -4.83 2.19
N GLN A 60 15.94 -5.17 1.91
CA GLN A 60 16.90 -4.26 1.29
C GLN A 60 16.44 -3.86 -0.12
N GLU A 61 16.01 -4.82 -0.92
CA GLU A 61 15.52 -4.59 -2.26
C GLU A 61 14.33 -3.62 -2.27
N LEU A 62 13.36 -3.87 -1.41
CA LEU A 62 12.19 -3.00 -1.30
C LEU A 62 12.57 -1.60 -0.81
N SER A 63 13.55 -1.51 0.08
CA SER A 63 14.04 -0.22 0.56
C SER A 63 14.64 0.63 -0.56
N TYR A 64 15.33 -0.01 -1.49
CA TYR A 64 15.87 0.70 -2.66
C TYR A 64 14.80 1.12 -3.66
N GLN A 65 13.69 0.40 -3.70
CA GLN A 65 12.63 0.63 -4.68
C GLN A 65 11.41 1.33 -4.11
N LYS A 66 11.52 1.94 -2.94
CA LYS A 66 10.40 2.59 -2.28
C LYS A 66 9.66 3.59 -3.17
N THR A 67 10.41 4.45 -3.86
CA THR A 67 9.80 5.48 -4.71
C THR A 67 9.04 4.86 -5.87
N LYS A 68 9.63 3.88 -6.53
CA LYS A 68 8.98 3.19 -7.65
C LYS A 68 7.73 2.46 -7.18
N LEU A 69 7.83 1.80 -6.03
CA LEU A 69 6.69 1.07 -5.46
C LEU A 69 5.57 2.04 -5.09
N MET A 70 5.91 3.13 -4.46
CA MET A 70 4.93 4.16 -4.09
C MET A 70 4.24 4.73 -5.32
N ASP A 71 5.01 5.07 -6.35
CA ASP A 71 4.47 5.62 -7.60
C ASP A 71 3.54 4.61 -8.28
N ALA A 72 3.92 3.34 -8.31
CA ALA A 72 3.10 2.30 -8.92
C ALA A 72 1.77 2.13 -8.19
N ILE A 73 1.80 2.12 -6.87
CA ILE A 73 0.60 2.00 -6.05
C ILE A 73 -0.30 3.23 -6.24
N ASN A 74 0.28 4.42 -6.20
CA ASN A 74 -0.48 5.65 -6.39
C ASN A 74 -1.13 5.70 -7.77
N GLU A 75 -0.43 5.25 -8.79
CA GLU A 75 -0.98 5.18 -10.14
C GLU A 75 -2.18 4.24 -10.19
N MET A 76 -2.08 3.07 -9.57
CA MET A 76 -3.18 2.12 -9.51
C MET A 76 -4.37 2.65 -8.70
N MET A 77 -4.10 3.46 -7.70
CA MET A 77 -5.14 4.08 -6.87
C MET A 77 -5.79 5.29 -7.54
N GLY A 78 -5.20 5.76 -8.63
CA GLY A 78 -5.73 6.90 -9.37
C GLY A 78 -5.38 8.26 -8.78
N GLY A 79 -4.35 8.34 -7.95
CA GLY A 79 -3.92 9.60 -7.35
C GLY A 79 -2.95 9.39 -6.20
N GLU A 80 -2.62 10.46 -5.49
CA GLU A 80 -1.69 10.42 -4.38
C GLU A 80 -2.35 9.85 -3.12
N SER A 81 -2.28 8.53 -2.96
CA SER A 81 -2.78 7.85 -1.78
C SER A 81 -1.69 7.60 -0.73
N LEU A 82 -0.44 7.51 -1.18
CA LEU A 82 0.70 7.28 -0.31
C LEU A 82 1.69 8.43 -0.39
N GLU A 83 2.23 8.82 0.75
CA GLU A 83 3.30 9.80 0.84
C GLU A 83 4.63 9.16 1.23
N LYS A 84 4.58 7.98 1.87
CA LYS A 84 5.76 7.33 2.39
C LYS A 84 5.55 5.82 2.46
N ILE A 85 6.64 5.08 2.34
CA ILE A 85 6.67 3.64 2.59
C ILE A 85 7.77 3.37 3.60
N GLU A 86 7.44 2.64 4.66
CA GLU A 86 8.40 2.19 5.66
C GLU A 86 8.54 0.68 5.56
N VAL A 87 9.78 0.20 5.51
CA VAL A 87 10.09 -1.23 5.43
C VAL A 87 10.89 -1.63 6.67
N TRP A 88 10.38 -2.64 7.39
CA TRP A 88 10.98 -3.14 8.63
C TRP A 88 11.48 -4.55 8.51
#